data_2cbb07eb9cc87731697bd5e0e7d1ce80
#
_entry.id   2cbb07eb9cc87731697bd5e0e7d1ce80
#
_cell.length_a   1.000
_cell.length_b   1.000
_cell.length_c   1.000
_cell.angle_alpha   90.00
_cell.angle_beta   90.00
_cell.angle_gamma   90.00
#
_symmetry.space_group_name_H-M   'P 1'
#
loop_
_entity.id
_entity.type
_entity.pdbx_description
1 polymer ?
#
loop_
_entity_poly.entity_id
_entity_poly.type
_entity_poly.pdbx_seq_one_letter_code
_entity_poly.pdbx_strand_id
1 'polypeptide(L)'
;SGYERLKVLHDVFNMDTNEPFRFSFDMVARTGLSSKDFIAPTSFDFREGKCFKMGRTIGAVSFLQILAPELNDRMLADFLEMDSNITVNFHIRTIDQAKAIKSIKSKITDLDKMKIEEQKKAVRSGYDMDIIPSDLATFGGEAKRLLQDLQTRNARLFLVTILIMNTATNRTKLENAVFKTAAI
;
A
#
# COMPACT_ATOMS: atom_id res chain seq x y z
N SER A 1 -17.39 22.73 -13.34
CA SER A 1 -17.08 23.65 -12.21
C SER A 1 -16.31 22.91 -11.13
N GLY A 2 -15.65 23.64 -10.21
CA GLY A 2 -15.00 23.04 -9.05
C GLY A 2 -15.99 22.29 -8.13
N TYR A 3 -17.20 22.81 -8.02
CA TYR A 3 -18.30 22.18 -7.29
C TYR A 3 -18.65 20.80 -7.84
N GLU A 4 -18.81 20.66 -9.14
CA GLU A 4 -19.14 19.37 -9.76
C GLU A 4 -18.06 18.31 -9.53
N ARG A 5 -16.77 18.70 -9.59
CA ARG A 5 -15.66 17.80 -9.31
C ARG A 5 -15.66 17.32 -7.86
N LEU A 6 -15.91 18.24 -6.91
CA LEU A 6 -16.03 17.88 -5.51
C LEU A 6 -17.26 17.00 -5.24
N LYS A 7 -18.37 17.24 -5.93
CA LYS A 7 -19.57 16.41 -5.84
C LYS A 7 -19.30 14.98 -6.31
N VAL A 8 -18.63 14.81 -7.43
CA VAL A 8 -18.26 13.46 -7.93
C VAL A 8 -17.37 12.74 -6.91
N LEU A 9 -16.37 13.41 -6.32
CA LEU A 9 -15.52 12.83 -5.28
C LEU A 9 -16.34 12.48 -4.03
N HIS A 10 -17.23 13.37 -3.59
CA HIS A 10 -18.13 13.10 -2.47
C HIS A 10 -18.97 11.85 -2.73
N ASP A 11 -19.58 11.73 -3.89
CA ASP A 11 -20.45 10.59 -4.22
C ASP A 11 -19.66 9.28 -4.28
N VAL A 12 -18.40 9.32 -4.77
CA VAL A 12 -17.50 8.15 -4.76
C VAL A 12 -17.12 7.73 -3.35
N PHE A 13 -16.76 8.68 -2.46
CA PHE A 13 -16.34 8.36 -1.10
C PHE A 13 -17.50 8.00 -0.18
N ASN A 14 -18.66 8.58 -0.40
CA ASN A 14 -19.83 8.36 0.44
C ASN A 14 -20.70 7.19 -0.02
N MET A 15 -20.38 6.50 -1.09
CA MET A 15 -21.06 5.29 -1.58
C MET A 15 -22.43 5.08 -0.93
N ASP A 16 -23.48 4.85 -1.57
CA ASP A 16 -24.84 4.50 -1.08
C ASP A 16 -25.32 5.07 0.29
N THR A 17 -24.62 6.04 0.87
CA THR A 17 -25.04 6.63 2.15
C THR A 17 -26.20 7.58 1.99
N ASN A 18 -26.54 7.96 0.76
CA ASN A 18 -27.56 8.99 0.42
C ASN A 18 -27.33 10.34 1.12
N GLU A 19 -26.10 10.61 1.53
CA GLU A 19 -25.77 11.88 2.15
C GLU A 19 -25.73 13.00 1.11
N PRO A 20 -26.44 14.13 1.34
CA PRO A 20 -26.44 15.22 0.39
C PRO A 20 -25.09 15.95 0.43
N PHE A 21 -24.52 16.22 -0.73
CA PHE A 21 -23.34 17.08 -0.82
C PHE A 21 -23.66 18.53 -0.47
N ARG A 22 -23.17 18.99 0.67
CA ARG A 22 -23.42 20.33 1.24
C ARG A 22 -22.17 21.19 1.20
N PHE A 23 -21.69 21.55 0.03
CA PHE A 23 -20.54 22.42 -0.13
C PHE A 23 -20.96 23.84 -0.50
N SER A 24 -20.39 24.85 0.19
CA SER A 24 -20.44 26.24 -0.24
C SER A 24 -19.13 26.95 0.17
N PHE A 25 -18.69 27.92 -0.64
CA PHE A 25 -17.52 28.74 -0.33
C PHE A 25 -17.73 29.59 0.93
N ASP A 26 -18.96 29.99 1.22
CA ASP A 26 -19.32 30.71 2.41
C ASP A 26 -19.12 29.85 3.68
N MET A 27 -19.46 28.56 3.63
CA MET A 27 -19.17 27.63 4.70
C MET A 27 -17.66 27.47 4.93
N VAL A 28 -16.87 27.34 3.86
CA VAL A 28 -15.40 27.30 3.97
C VAL A 28 -14.88 28.54 4.68
N ALA A 29 -15.33 29.73 4.28
CA ALA A 29 -14.85 30.98 4.87
C ALA A 29 -15.24 31.13 6.35
N ARG A 30 -16.43 30.67 6.74
CA ARG A 30 -16.91 30.78 8.13
C ARG A 30 -16.35 29.71 9.06
N THR A 31 -16.19 28.49 8.58
CA THR A 31 -15.83 27.34 9.44
C THR A 31 -14.37 26.99 9.39
N GLY A 32 -13.62 27.45 8.39
CA GLY A 32 -12.24 27.04 8.16
C GLY A 32 -12.10 25.58 7.66
N LEU A 33 -13.22 24.91 7.35
CA LEU A 33 -13.21 23.55 6.80
C LEU A 33 -12.55 23.54 5.42
N SER A 34 -11.80 22.50 5.14
CA SER A 34 -11.18 22.27 3.84
C SER A 34 -12.13 21.52 2.89
N SER A 35 -11.82 21.50 1.60
CA SER A 35 -12.58 20.71 0.64
C SER A 35 -12.64 19.20 0.99
N LYS A 36 -11.63 18.69 1.72
CA LYS A 36 -11.60 17.31 2.20
C LYS A 36 -12.71 17.01 3.20
N ASP A 37 -13.01 17.96 4.09
CA ASP A 37 -14.03 17.80 5.12
C ASP A 37 -15.44 17.68 4.52
N PHE A 38 -15.66 18.29 3.35
CA PHE A 38 -16.96 18.22 2.64
C PHE A 38 -17.13 16.95 1.80
N ILE A 39 -16.05 16.29 1.39
CA ILE A 39 -16.11 15.07 0.59
C ILE A 39 -15.96 13.80 1.45
N ALA A 40 -15.42 13.94 2.66
CA ALA A 40 -15.25 12.81 3.56
C ALA A 40 -16.60 12.27 4.05
N PRO A 41 -16.73 10.94 4.24
CA PRO A 41 -17.88 10.36 4.92
C PRO A 41 -18.04 10.90 6.33
N THR A 42 -19.28 11.10 6.79
CA THR A 42 -19.58 11.73 8.08
C THR A 42 -19.39 10.79 9.26
N SER A 43 -19.48 9.47 9.06
CA SER A 43 -19.34 8.52 10.14
C SER A 43 -18.73 7.19 9.70
N PHE A 44 -17.87 6.66 10.58
CA PHE A 44 -17.33 5.32 10.49
C PHE A 44 -17.55 4.57 11.80
N ASP A 45 -17.85 3.30 11.72
CA ASP A 45 -17.91 2.39 12.86
C ASP A 45 -16.80 1.34 12.72
N PHE A 46 -15.80 1.41 13.60
CA PHE A 46 -14.62 0.54 13.64
C PHE A 46 -14.66 -0.48 14.79
N ARG A 47 -15.82 -0.73 15.39
CA ARG A 47 -15.95 -1.68 16.52
C ARG A 47 -15.57 -3.10 16.16
N GLU A 48 -15.72 -3.47 14.89
CA GLU A 48 -15.30 -4.77 14.38
C GLU A 48 -13.85 -4.70 13.88
N GLY A 49 -12.94 -5.51 14.45
CA GLY A 49 -11.52 -5.40 14.19
C GLY A 49 -11.03 -5.75 12.77
N LYS A 50 -11.88 -6.37 11.94
CA LYS A 50 -11.54 -6.78 10.56
C LYS A 50 -12.28 -6.00 9.48
N CYS A 51 -13.29 -5.23 9.84
CA CYS A 51 -14.09 -4.44 8.91
C CYS A 51 -14.58 -3.16 9.60
N PHE A 52 -15.00 -2.21 8.79
CA PHE A 52 -15.66 -0.99 9.25
C PHE A 52 -17.03 -0.87 8.60
N LYS A 53 -17.91 -0.10 9.22
CA LYS A 53 -19.20 0.24 8.64
C LYS A 53 -19.25 1.72 8.32
N MET A 54 -19.82 2.05 7.18
CA MET A 54 -20.07 3.39 6.70
C MET A 54 -21.50 3.44 6.14
N GLY A 55 -22.42 3.98 6.94
CA GLY A 55 -23.84 3.90 6.59
C GLY A 55 -24.33 2.45 6.46
N ARG A 56 -24.81 2.09 5.28
CA ARG A 56 -25.26 0.73 4.94
C ARG A 56 -24.15 -0.16 4.37
N THR A 57 -23.00 0.42 4.07
CA THR A 57 -21.89 -0.26 3.44
C THR A 57 -20.93 -0.79 4.49
N ILE A 58 -20.43 -1.99 4.29
CA ILE A 58 -19.37 -2.60 5.10
C ILE A 58 -18.11 -2.64 4.26
N GLY A 59 -16.99 -2.23 4.82
CA GLY A 59 -15.70 -2.21 4.14
C GLY A 59 -14.60 -2.92 4.90
N ALA A 60 -13.61 -3.40 4.17
CA ALA A 60 -12.36 -3.92 4.70
C ALA A 60 -11.19 -3.37 3.89
N VAL A 61 -10.10 -3.07 4.58
CA VAL A 61 -8.87 -2.57 3.94
C VAL A 61 -7.79 -3.62 4.09
N SER A 62 -7.19 -3.97 2.98
CA SER A 62 -6.01 -4.81 2.89
C SER A 62 -4.83 -3.97 2.40
N PHE A 63 -3.61 -4.38 2.71
CA PHE A 63 -2.42 -3.80 2.10
C PHE A 63 -1.75 -4.84 1.20
N LEU A 64 -1.19 -4.38 0.09
CA LEU A 64 -0.42 -5.24 -0.79
C LEU A 64 0.98 -5.44 -0.23
N GLN A 65 1.34 -6.68 0.05
CA GLN A 65 2.70 -7.05 0.39
C GLN A 65 3.40 -7.57 -0.86
N ILE A 66 4.33 -6.77 -1.38
CA ILE A 66 5.09 -7.13 -2.57
C ILE A 66 6.24 -8.04 -2.15
N LEU A 67 6.20 -9.28 -2.59
CA LEU A 67 7.25 -10.28 -2.37
C LEU A 67 8.09 -10.52 -3.63
N ALA A 68 7.62 -10.07 -4.78
CA ALA A 68 8.32 -10.18 -6.05
C ALA A 68 9.29 -9.01 -6.27
N PRO A 69 10.43 -9.23 -6.95
CA PRO A 69 11.40 -8.18 -7.25
C PRO A 69 10.87 -7.11 -8.21
N GLU A 70 9.85 -7.43 -9.00
CA GLU A 70 9.23 -6.52 -9.97
C GLU A 70 7.71 -6.55 -9.85
N LEU A 71 7.11 -5.36 -9.94
CA LEU A 71 5.67 -5.20 -10.07
C LEU A 71 5.30 -5.20 -11.56
N ASN A 72 4.37 -6.08 -11.93
CA ASN A 72 3.84 -6.16 -13.27
C ASN A 72 2.56 -5.31 -13.37
N ASP A 73 2.40 -4.55 -14.46
CA ASP A 73 1.20 -3.77 -14.77
C ASP A 73 -0.08 -4.63 -14.81
N ARG A 74 0.06 -5.91 -15.13
CA ARG A 74 -1.05 -6.87 -15.18
C ARG A 74 -1.78 -7.00 -13.85
N MET A 75 -1.08 -6.93 -12.73
CA MET A 75 -1.68 -6.99 -11.40
C MET A 75 -2.73 -5.89 -11.19
N LEU A 76 -2.46 -4.67 -11.67
CA LEU A 76 -3.43 -3.56 -11.60
C LEU A 76 -4.63 -3.82 -12.51
N ALA A 77 -4.42 -4.42 -13.67
CA ALA A 77 -5.51 -4.82 -14.57
C ALA A 77 -6.41 -5.87 -13.91
N ASP A 78 -5.82 -6.88 -13.27
CA ASP A 78 -6.56 -7.93 -12.56
C ASP A 78 -7.46 -7.35 -11.45
N PHE A 79 -7.00 -6.33 -10.72
CA PHE A 79 -7.87 -5.61 -9.75
C PHE A 79 -9.01 -4.83 -10.42
N LEU A 80 -8.78 -4.23 -11.59
CA LEU A 80 -9.80 -3.47 -12.31
C LEU A 80 -10.85 -4.36 -12.97
N GLU A 81 -10.49 -5.61 -13.29
CA GLU A 81 -11.41 -6.61 -13.88
C GLU A 81 -12.29 -7.29 -12.83
N MET A 82 -12.06 -7.07 -11.54
CA MET A 82 -12.88 -7.65 -10.48
C MET A 82 -14.32 -7.13 -10.52
N ASP A 83 -15.28 -8.05 -10.55
CA ASP A 83 -16.71 -7.73 -10.37
C ASP A 83 -17.02 -7.50 -8.88
N SER A 84 -16.47 -6.43 -8.33
CA SER A 84 -16.68 -6.01 -6.94
C SER A 84 -16.35 -4.54 -6.76
N ASN A 85 -16.94 -3.90 -5.73
CA ASN A 85 -16.56 -2.54 -5.38
C ASN A 85 -15.19 -2.54 -4.73
N ILE A 86 -14.21 -2.05 -5.48
CA ILE A 86 -12.81 -1.98 -5.07
C ILE A 86 -12.28 -0.56 -5.24
N THR A 87 -11.50 -0.12 -4.27
CA THR A 87 -10.73 1.14 -4.34
C THR A 87 -9.28 0.84 -4.05
N VAL A 88 -8.40 1.16 -5.00
CA VAL A 88 -6.95 1.01 -4.84
C VAL A 88 -6.34 2.38 -4.57
N ASN A 89 -5.60 2.49 -3.49
CA ASN A 89 -4.98 3.73 -3.06
C ASN A 89 -3.47 3.58 -2.99
N PHE A 90 -2.75 4.44 -3.70
CA PHE A 90 -1.29 4.48 -3.72
C PHE A 90 -0.79 5.63 -2.84
N HIS A 91 -0.09 5.30 -1.77
CA HIS A 91 0.67 6.26 -0.99
C HIS A 91 2.12 6.23 -1.44
N ILE A 92 2.53 7.25 -2.18
CA ILE A 92 3.88 7.36 -2.72
C ILE A 92 4.58 8.53 -2.03
N ARG A 93 5.72 8.25 -1.40
CA ARG A 93 6.54 9.26 -0.74
C ARG A 93 7.97 9.20 -1.27
N THR A 94 8.49 10.33 -1.70
CA THR A 94 9.88 10.46 -2.11
C THR A 94 10.82 10.36 -0.91
N ILE A 95 11.98 9.74 -1.11
CA ILE A 95 13.06 9.73 -0.13
C ILE A 95 14.21 10.59 -0.68
N ASP A 96 14.78 11.41 0.19
CA ASP A 96 16.01 12.14 -0.12
C ASP A 96 17.11 11.15 -0.53
N GLN A 97 17.85 11.48 -1.61
CA GLN A 97 18.84 10.58 -2.20
C GLN A 97 19.94 10.16 -1.23
N ALA A 98 20.42 11.07 -0.39
CA ALA A 98 21.45 10.76 0.58
C ALA A 98 20.92 9.81 1.67
N LYS A 99 19.67 10.01 2.11
CA LYS A 99 18.99 9.13 3.05
C LYS A 99 18.73 7.76 2.42
N ALA A 100 18.32 7.71 1.16
CA ALA A 100 18.11 6.45 0.43
C ALA A 100 19.41 5.64 0.35
N ILE A 101 20.51 6.25 -0.08
CA ILE A 101 21.84 5.61 -0.16
C ILE A 101 22.28 5.10 1.21
N LYS A 102 22.11 5.91 2.27
CA LYS A 102 22.45 5.49 3.64
C LYS A 102 21.62 4.30 4.11
N SER A 103 20.32 4.30 3.83
CA SER A 103 19.40 3.21 4.18
C SER A 103 19.80 1.91 3.48
N ILE A 104 20.08 1.96 2.16
CA ILE A 104 20.47 0.77 1.40
C ILE A 104 21.82 0.23 1.87
N LYS A 105 22.80 1.09 2.13
CA LYS A 105 24.11 0.69 2.70
C LYS A 105 23.92 -0.03 4.05
N SER A 106 23.07 0.48 4.93
CA SER A 106 22.76 -0.18 6.19
C SER A 106 22.15 -1.58 5.97
N LYS A 107 21.19 -1.69 5.04
CA LYS A 107 20.57 -2.99 4.70
C LYS A 107 21.58 -3.99 4.13
N ILE A 108 22.49 -3.56 3.27
CA ILE A 108 23.57 -4.41 2.76
C ILE A 108 24.45 -4.92 3.91
N THR A 109 24.82 -4.03 4.84
CA THR A 109 25.61 -4.43 6.03
C THR A 109 24.87 -5.46 6.88
N ASP A 110 23.56 -5.29 7.08
CA ASP A 110 22.74 -6.22 7.84
C ASP A 110 22.63 -7.58 7.13
N LEU A 111 22.44 -7.59 5.80
CA LEU A 111 22.44 -8.82 4.99
C LEU A 111 23.79 -9.54 5.02
N ASP A 112 24.90 -8.81 4.93
CA ASP A 112 26.23 -9.38 5.02
C ASP A 112 26.50 -10.01 6.42
N LYS A 113 26.00 -9.37 7.50
CA LYS A 113 26.05 -9.97 8.85
C LYS A 113 25.24 -11.26 8.94
N MET A 114 24.01 -11.25 8.44
CA MET A 114 23.15 -12.44 8.41
C MET A 114 23.82 -13.57 7.63
N LYS A 115 24.45 -13.26 6.49
CA LYS A 115 25.22 -14.23 5.71
C LYS A 115 26.35 -14.86 6.53
N ILE A 116 27.13 -14.05 7.23
CA ILE A 116 28.21 -14.54 8.10
C ILE A 116 27.68 -15.42 9.24
N GLU A 117 26.52 -15.06 9.82
CA GLU A 117 25.89 -15.86 10.88
C GLU A 117 25.41 -17.21 10.36
N GLU A 118 24.79 -17.26 9.19
CA GLU A 118 24.35 -18.52 8.57
C GLU A 118 25.55 -19.40 8.18
N GLN A 119 26.63 -18.82 7.67
CA GLN A 119 27.87 -19.55 7.41
C GLN A 119 28.47 -20.16 8.69
N LYS A 120 28.51 -19.40 9.80
CA LYS A 120 28.96 -19.90 11.09
C LYS A 120 28.10 -21.06 11.61
N LYS A 121 26.76 -20.96 11.42
CA LYS A 121 25.85 -22.05 11.78
C LYS A 121 26.09 -23.30 10.94
N ALA A 122 26.25 -23.15 9.61
CA ALA A 122 26.55 -24.26 8.71
C ALA A 122 27.83 -25.02 9.16
N VAL A 123 28.91 -24.29 9.39
CA VAL A 123 30.19 -24.87 9.86
C VAL A 123 30.03 -25.62 11.18
N ARG A 124 29.30 -25.03 12.16
CA ARG A 124 29.03 -25.69 13.44
C ARG A 124 28.21 -26.97 13.31
N SER A 125 27.39 -27.06 12.27
CA SER A 125 26.54 -28.21 11.95
C SER A 125 27.23 -29.22 11.01
N GLY A 126 28.52 -29.02 10.66
CA GLY A 126 29.28 -29.90 9.78
C GLY A 126 28.96 -29.78 8.30
N TYR A 127 28.28 -28.70 7.88
CA TYR A 127 28.00 -28.40 6.49
C TYR A 127 29.04 -27.46 5.87
N ASP A 128 29.10 -27.44 4.53
CA ASP A 128 30.03 -26.58 3.81
C ASP A 128 29.68 -25.09 3.99
N MET A 129 30.71 -24.23 4.04
CA MET A 129 30.56 -22.77 4.21
C MET A 129 29.83 -22.10 3.04
N ASP A 130 29.72 -22.76 1.89
CA ASP A 130 29.08 -22.23 0.70
C ASP A 130 27.54 -22.40 0.68
N ILE A 131 26.98 -23.07 1.68
CA ILE A 131 25.52 -23.21 1.83
C ILE A 131 24.95 -21.94 2.44
N ILE A 132 24.64 -20.97 1.59
CA ILE A 132 23.93 -19.76 1.95
C ILE A 132 22.49 -19.91 1.48
N PRO A 133 21.48 -19.56 2.32
CA PRO A 133 20.11 -19.49 1.85
C PRO A 133 20.03 -18.64 0.56
N SER A 134 19.42 -19.21 -0.48
CA SER A 134 19.30 -18.59 -1.81
C SER A 134 18.75 -17.16 -1.74
N ASP A 135 17.82 -16.94 -0.83
CA ASP A 135 17.16 -15.65 -0.61
C ASP A 135 18.14 -14.56 -0.14
N LEU A 136 19.05 -14.89 0.78
CA LEU A 136 20.07 -13.95 1.25
C LEU A 136 21.06 -13.56 0.15
N ALA A 137 21.43 -14.51 -0.71
CA ALA A 137 22.30 -14.22 -1.85
C ALA A 137 21.61 -13.31 -2.87
N THR A 138 20.37 -13.60 -3.17
CA THR A 138 19.54 -12.82 -4.11
C THR A 138 19.32 -11.40 -3.60
N PHE A 139 18.82 -11.24 -2.37
CA PHE A 139 18.56 -9.92 -1.77
C PHE A 139 19.85 -9.08 -1.62
N GLY A 140 20.96 -9.73 -1.28
CA GLY A 140 22.26 -9.05 -1.22
C GLY A 140 22.71 -8.51 -2.58
N GLY A 141 22.51 -9.29 -3.65
CA GLY A 141 22.81 -8.89 -5.02
C GLY A 141 21.93 -7.73 -5.50
N GLU A 142 20.64 -7.82 -5.27
CA GLU A 142 19.65 -6.78 -5.63
C GLU A 142 19.91 -5.47 -4.87
N ALA A 143 20.18 -5.53 -3.56
CA ALA A 143 20.50 -4.35 -2.77
C ALA A 143 21.76 -3.63 -3.27
N LYS A 144 22.79 -4.38 -3.71
CA LYS A 144 24.01 -3.81 -4.30
C LYS A 144 23.75 -3.15 -5.67
N ARG A 145 22.92 -3.78 -6.53
CA ARG A 145 22.50 -3.19 -7.82
C ARG A 145 21.72 -1.90 -7.58
N LEU A 146 20.74 -1.93 -6.68
CA LEU A 146 19.96 -0.75 -6.32
C LEU A 146 20.86 0.39 -5.80
N LEU A 147 21.86 0.09 -4.98
CA LEU A 147 22.82 1.08 -4.51
C LEU A 147 23.59 1.68 -5.68
N GLN A 148 24.05 0.87 -6.62
CA GLN A 148 24.75 1.33 -7.82
C GLN A 148 23.86 2.26 -8.66
N ASP A 149 22.60 1.89 -8.90
CA ASP A 149 21.64 2.69 -9.67
C ASP A 149 21.35 4.05 -9.00
N LEU A 150 21.22 4.08 -7.67
CA LEU A 150 21.06 5.31 -6.90
C LEU A 150 22.29 6.23 -7.00
N GLN A 151 23.51 5.67 -7.11
CA GLN A 151 24.74 6.43 -7.16
C GLN A 151 25.15 6.89 -8.57
N THR A 152 24.88 6.06 -9.60
CA THR A 152 25.42 6.27 -10.95
C THR A 152 24.37 6.68 -11.98
N ARG A 153 23.12 6.28 -11.80
CA ARG A 153 22.04 6.49 -12.79
C ARG A 153 21.02 7.55 -12.40
N ASN A 154 21.29 8.30 -11.34
CA ASN A 154 20.35 9.29 -10.79
C ASN A 154 18.96 8.70 -10.50
N ALA A 155 18.91 7.39 -10.23
CA ALA A 155 17.69 6.71 -9.81
C ALA A 155 17.20 7.28 -8.48
N ARG A 156 15.88 7.25 -8.25
CA ARG A 156 15.26 7.74 -7.02
C ARG A 156 14.52 6.63 -6.33
N LEU A 157 14.59 6.61 -5.01
CA LEU A 157 13.85 5.66 -4.18
C LEU A 157 12.55 6.30 -3.69
N PHE A 158 11.48 5.53 -3.77
CA PHE A 158 10.17 5.90 -3.26
C PHE A 158 9.72 4.87 -2.23
N LEU A 159 9.06 5.35 -1.18
CA LEU A 159 8.27 4.48 -0.32
C LEU A 159 6.86 4.39 -0.91
N VAL A 160 6.43 3.19 -1.21
CA VAL A 160 5.11 2.93 -1.77
C VAL A 160 4.34 2.04 -0.81
N THR A 161 3.13 2.47 -0.47
CA THR A 161 2.15 1.65 0.25
C THR A 161 0.90 1.58 -0.59
N ILE A 162 0.46 0.39 -0.93
CA ILE A 162 -0.74 0.15 -1.71
C ILE A 162 -1.80 -0.41 -0.78
N LEU A 163 -2.89 0.34 -0.61
CA LEU A 163 -4.05 -0.06 0.17
C LEU A 163 -5.19 -0.42 -0.77
N ILE A 164 -5.84 -1.51 -0.50
CA ILE A 164 -6.95 -2.03 -1.29
C ILE A 164 -8.17 -2.09 -0.36
N MET A 165 -9.18 -1.29 -0.67
CA MET A 165 -10.43 -1.27 0.06
C MET A 165 -11.50 -2.00 -0.74
N ASN A 166 -12.07 -3.04 -0.16
CA ASN A 166 -13.25 -3.72 -0.65
C ASN A 166 -14.45 -3.25 0.13
N THR A 167 -15.57 -3.01 -0.55
CA THR A 167 -16.84 -2.65 0.08
C THR A 167 -17.99 -3.52 -0.42
N ALA A 168 -18.96 -3.78 0.44
CA ALA A 168 -20.13 -4.56 0.11
C ALA A 168 -21.34 -4.19 0.99
N THR A 169 -22.52 -4.63 0.59
CA THR A 169 -23.77 -4.39 1.32
C THR A 169 -23.97 -5.35 2.51
N ASN A 170 -23.26 -6.48 2.53
CA ASN A 170 -23.30 -7.44 3.62
C ASN A 170 -21.94 -8.14 3.81
N ARG A 171 -21.79 -8.79 4.95
CA ARG A 171 -20.53 -9.42 5.36
C ARG A 171 -20.07 -10.53 4.43
N THR A 172 -20.98 -11.40 4.00
CA THR A 172 -20.64 -12.54 3.12
C THR A 172 -20.07 -12.06 1.78
N LYS A 173 -20.70 -11.03 1.18
CA LYS A 173 -20.19 -10.42 -0.05
C LYS A 173 -18.83 -9.74 0.16
N LEU A 174 -18.64 -9.09 1.30
CA LEU A 174 -17.36 -8.48 1.65
C LEU A 174 -16.25 -9.52 1.79
N GLU A 175 -16.49 -10.59 2.54
CA GLU A 175 -15.53 -11.68 2.75
C GLU A 175 -15.15 -12.33 1.41
N ASN A 176 -16.12 -12.55 0.52
CA ASN A 176 -15.85 -13.05 -0.83
C ASN A 176 -15.01 -12.08 -1.68
N ALA A 177 -15.29 -10.77 -1.60
CA ALA A 177 -14.51 -9.76 -2.31
C ALA A 177 -13.06 -9.70 -1.79
N VAL A 178 -12.88 -9.71 -0.47
CA VAL A 178 -11.54 -9.73 0.16
C VAL A 178 -10.77 -11.00 -0.21
N PHE A 179 -11.44 -12.15 -0.23
CA PHE A 179 -10.84 -13.42 -0.64
C PHE A 179 -10.37 -13.38 -2.10
N LYS A 180 -11.20 -12.87 -3.01
CA LYS A 180 -10.81 -12.69 -4.42
C LYS A 180 -9.62 -11.74 -4.57
N THR A 181 -9.63 -10.62 -3.83
CA THR A 181 -8.52 -9.64 -3.80
C THR A 181 -7.21 -10.28 -3.31
N ALA A 182 -7.27 -11.18 -2.34
CA ALA A 182 -6.10 -11.86 -1.80
C ALA A 182 -5.54 -12.97 -2.73
N ALA A 183 -6.31 -13.38 -3.73
CA ALA A 183 -5.92 -14.40 -4.70
C ALA A 183 -5.17 -13.83 -5.93
N ILE A 184 -5.17 -12.50 -6.11
CA ILE A 184 -4.42 -11.75 -7.12
C ILE A 184 -2.98 -11.53 -6.64
#